data_394760f41779e1e7c09facc72e720c5f
#
_entry.id   394760f41779e1e7c09facc72e720c5f
#
_cell.length_a   1.000
_cell.length_b   1.000
_cell.length_c   1.000
_cell.angle_alpha   90.00
_cell.angle_beta   90.00
_cell.angle_gamma   90.00
#
_symmetry.space_group_name_H-M   'P 1'
#
loop_
_entity.id
_entity.type
_entity.pdbx_description
1 polymer ?
#
loop_
_entity_poly.entity_id
_entity_poly.type
_entity_poly.pdbx_seq_one_letter_code
_entity_poly.pdbx_strand_id
1 'polypeptide(L)'
;MNYDIHTYWRNEVEKSEALKLKTLLIENQVQTFTPVDIPIGPHPFPMFESHVSGAELLEIEKLLVANRQRCSVLIHEKTGDHMYDHTKGARWLGDALELNLEFLRNFAG
;
A
#
# COMPACT_ATOMS: atom_id res chain seq x y z
N MET A 1 8.52 -12.28 -8.78
CA MET A 1 8.49 -11.38 -7.61
C MET A 1 7.07 -10.90 -7.39
N ASN A 2 6.61 -10.92 -6.15
CA ASN A 2 5.31 -10.40 -5.76
C ASN A 2 5.48 -9.09 -5.00
N TYR A 3 4.44 -8.26 -5.04
CA TYR A 3 4.44 -6.94 -4.40
C TYR A 3 3.17 -6.75 -3.59
N ASP A 4 3.32 -6.11 -2.45
CA ASP A 4 2.20 -5.62 -1.65
C ASP A 4 2.04 -4.13 -1.90
N ILE A 5 0.80 -3.68 -2.00
CA ILE A 5 0.45 -2.28 -2.22
C ILE A 5 -0.44 -1.85 -1.07
N HIS A 6 -0.06 -0.77 -0.38
CA HIS A 6 -0.86 -0.21 0.70
C HIS A 6 -1.32 1.18 0.30
N THR A 7 -2.64 1.39 0.29
CA THR A 7 -3.26 2.69 0.01
C THR A 7 -3.74 3.27 1.32
N TYR A 8 -3.24 4.46 1.67
CA TYR A 8 -3.50 5.10 2.96
C TYR A 8 -4.46 6.26 2.82
N TRP A 9 -5.18 6.56 3.90
CA TRP A 9 -5.94 7.82 4.02
C TRP A 9 -5.68 8.44 5.39
N ARG A 10 -5.56 9.77 5.38
CA ARG A 10 -5.26 10.57 6.58
C ARG A 10 -6.48 11.33 7.08
N ASN A 11 -7.55 11.38 6.27
CA ASN A 11 -8.77 12.13 6.55
C ASN A 11 -9.92 11.56 5.72
N GLU A 12 -11.13 12.08 5.93
CA GLU A 12 -12.34 11.56 5.28
C GLU A 12 -12.34 11.79 3.76
N VAL A 13 -11.74 12.88 3.28
CA VAL A 13 -11.64 13.14 1.83
C VAL A 13 -10.79 12.06 1.18
N GLU A 14 -9.62 11.79 1.74
CA GLU A 14 -8.73 10.75 1.25
C GLU A 14 -9.35 9.37 1.38
N LYS A 15 -10.11 9.12 2.46
CA LYS A 15 -10.82 7.83 2.63
C LYS A 15 -11.78 7.59 1.48
N SER A 16 -12.57 8.61 1.11
CA SER A 16 -13.48 8.51 -0.04
C SER A 16 -12.72 8.17 -1.32
N GLU A 17 -11.59 8.84 -1.55
CA GLU A 17 -10.75 8.60 -2.72
C GLU A 17 -10.14 7.20 -2.71
N ALA A 18 -9.69 6.75 -1.54
CA ALA A 18 -9.12 5.41 -1.36
C ALA A 18 -10.14 4.32 -1.66
N LEU A 19 -11.38 4.47 -1.20
CA LEU A 19 -12.43 3.49 -1.42
C LEU A 19 -12.85 3.42 -2.90
N LYS A 20 -12.81 4.53 -3.62
CA LYS A 20 -13.01 4.55 -5.07
C LYS A 20 -11.89 3.80 -5.78
N LEU A 21 -10.66 4.03 -5.36
CA LEU A 21 -9.49 3.32 -5.91
C LEU A 21 -9.60 1.81 -5.64
N LYS A 22 -10.05 1.42 -4.44
CA LYS A 22 -10.28 0.02 -4.10
C LYS A 22 -11.23 -0.64 -5.07
N THR A 23 -12.37 0.00 -5.36
CA THR A 23 -13.35 -0.51 -6.32
C THR A 23 -12.73 -0.70 -7.69
N LEU A 24 -11.94 0.29 -8.14
CA LEU A 24 -11.27 0.23 -9.44
C LEU A 24 -10.26 -0.92 -9.51
N LEU A 25 -9.50 -1.14 -8.45
CA LEU A 25 -8.55 -2.26 -8.38
C LEU A 25 -9.28 -3.61 -8.46
N ILE A 26 -10.39 -3.75 -7.74
CA ILE A 26 -11.22 -4.97 -7.80
C ILE A 26 -11.76 -5.19 -9.20
N GLU A 27 -12.24 -4.15 -9.86
CA GLU A 27 -12.73 -4.21 -11.25
C GLU A 27 -11.64 -4.63 -12.23
N ASN A 28 -10.39 -4.33 -11.92
CA ASN A 28 -9.23 -4.75 -12.71
C ASN A 28 -8.61 -6.05 -12.20
N GLN A 29 -9.37 -6.81 -11.40
CA GLN A 29 -9.01 -8.16 -10.92
C GLN A 29 -7.75 -8.19 -10.05
N VAL A 30 -7.47 -7.11 -9.36
CA VAL A 30 -6.39 -7.05 -8.37
C VAL A 30 -6.91 -7.61 -7.06
N GLN A 31 -6.18 -8.56 -6.47
CA GLN A 31 -6.50 -9.10 -5.15
C GLN A 31 -6.42 -7.97 -4.13
N THR A 32 -7.54 -7.62 -3.51
CA THR A 32 -7.65 -6.46 -2.62
C THR A 32 -8.40 -6.87 -1.37
N PHE A 33 -7.86 -6.46 -0.22
CA PHE A 33 -8.34 -6.90 1.09
C PHE A 33 -9.25 -5.85 1.73
N THR A 34 -9.97 -6.28 2.77
CA THR A 34 -10.86 -5.41 3.53
C THR A 34 -10.07 -4.25 4.15
N PRO A 35 -10.57 -3.00 4.06
CA PRO A 35 -9.91 -1.86 4.67
C PRO A 35 -9.74 -2.01 6.18
N VAL A 36 -8.62 -1.52 6.69
CA VAL A 36 -8.32 -1.46 8.12
C VAL A 36 -8.38 0.00 8.53
N ASP A 37 -9.35 0.35 9.35
CA ASP A 37 -9.71 1.74 9.66
C ASP A 37 -8.93 2.30 10.86
N ILE A 38 -7.83 1.66 11.23
CA ILE A 38 -6.91 2.08 12.29
C ILE A 38 -5.47 1.82 11.86
N PRO A 39 -4.48 2.55 12.40
CA PRO A 39 -3.07 2.20 12.19
C PRO A 39 -2.77 0.82 12.77
N ILE A 40 -2.10 -0.03 12.00
CA ILE A 40 -1.66 -1.35 12.46
C ILE A 40 -0.25 -1.66 11.94
N GLY A 41 0.49 -2.49 12.67
CA GLY A 41 1.82 -2.92 12.29
C GLY A 41 2.75 -1.75 12.03
N PRO A 42 3.47 -1.74 10.91
CA PRO A 42 4.32 -0.61 10.54
C PRO A 42 3.56 0.56 9.93
N HIS A 43 2.25 0.43 9.71
CA HIS A 43 1.45 1.42 8.98
C HIS A 43 0.97 2.54 9.90
N PRO A 44 1.29 3.82 9.58
CA PRO A 44 0.99 4.95 10.47
C PRO A 44 -0.45 5.45 10.36
N PHE A 45 -1.20 5.03 9.35
CA PHE A 45 -2.55 5.49 9.06
C PHE A 45 -3.44 4.31 8.68
N PRO A 46 -4.78 4.49 8.70
CA PRO A 46 -5.69 3.55 8.07
C PRO A 46 -5.33 3.28 6.61
N MET A 47 -5.59 2.08 6.13
CA MET A 47 -5.19 1.69 4.77
C MET A 47 -5.98 0.49 4.29
N PHE A 48 -5.87 0.18 3.00
CA PHE A 48 -6.18 -1.15 2.49
C PHE A 48 -4.99 -1.71 1.73
N GLU A 49 -4.93 -3.03 1.66
CA GLU A 49 -3.82 -3.75 1.03
C GLU A 49 -4.28 -4.42 -0.25
N SER A 50 -3.41 -4.44 -1.25
CA SER A 50 -3.59 -5.18 -2.50
C SER A 50 -2.33 -5.96 -2.82
N HIS A 51 -2.47 -7.06 -3.54
CA HIS A 51 -1.33 -7.88 -3.97
C HIS A 51 -1.28 -7.97 -5.48
N VAL A 52 -0.09 -7.82 -6.05
CA VAL A 52 0.13 -7.96 -7.50
C VAL A 52 1.40 -8.77 -7.75
N SER A 53 1.44 -9.43 -8.89
CA SER A 53 2.67 -10.07 -9.38
C SER A 53 3.55 -9.04 -10.08
N GLY A 54 4.85 -9.38 -10.26
CA GLY A 54 5.76 -8.52 -11.01
C GLY A 54 5.31 -8.32 -12.46
N ALA A 55 4.63 -9.31 -13.04
CA ALA A 55 4.12 -9.20 -14.41
C ALA A 55 3.00 -8.16 -14.54
N GLU A 56 2.22 -7.95 -13.46
CA GLU A 56 1.10 -7.02 -13.43
C GLU A 56 1.48 -5.63 -12.95
N LEU A 57 2.63 -5.50 -12.29
CA LEU A 57 3.00 -4.30 -11.54
C LEU A 57 2.96 -3.03 -12.37
N LEU A 58 3.53 -3.05 -13.57
CA LEU A 58 3.61 -1.84 -14.39
C LEU A 58 2.23 -1.28 -14.75
N GLU A 59 1.30 -2.15 -15.16
CA GLU A 59 -0.04 -1.72 -15.53
C GLU A 59 -0.83 -1.24 -14.32
N ILE A 60 -0.70 -1.93 -13.18
CA ILE A 60 -1.39 -1.54 -11.96
C ILE A 60 -0.81 -0.23 -11.42
N GLU A 61 0.50 -0.02 -11.51
CA GLU A 61 1.11 1.24 -11.10
C GLU A 61 0.58 2.42 -11.91
N LYS A 62 0.42 2.26 -13.23
CA LYS A 62 -0.17 3.29 -14.08
C LYS A 62 -1.58 3.64 -13.61
N LEU A 63 -2.37 2.65 -13.27
CA LEU A 63 -3.72 2.83 -12.75
C LEU A 63 -3.70 3.57 -11.42
N LEU A 64 -2.79 3.22 -10.51
CA LEU A 64 -2.62 3.90 -9.24
C LEU A 64 -2.23 5.37 -9.42
N VAL A 65 -1.25 5.65 -10.26
CA VAL A 65 -0.79 7.02 -10.53
C VAL A 65 -1.94 7.88 -11.06
N ALA A 66 -2.77 7.33 -11.93
CA ALA A 66 -3.88 8.06 -12.55
C ALA A 66 -5.04 8.29 -11.57
N ASN A 67 -5.21 7.45 -10.53
CA ASN A 67 -6.44 7.42 -9.74
C ASN A 67 -6.27 7.58 -8.23
N ARG A 68 -5.04 7.64 -7.70
CA ARG A 68 -4.82 7.73 -6.25
C ARG A 68 -5.27 9.08 -5.66
N GLN A 69 -5.45 10.09 -6.46
CA GLN A 69 -5.83 11.43 -6.01
C GLN A 69 -4.84 11.93 -4.92
N ARG A 70 -5.32 12.17 -3.70
CA ARG A 70 -4.50 12.66 -2.57
C ARG A 70 -3.89 11.54 -1.74
N CYS A 71 -4.31 10.29 -2.00
CA CYS A 71 -3.84 9.16 -1.20
C CYS A 71 -2.36 8.87 -1.43
N SER A 72 -1.64 8.59 -0.36
CA SER A 72 -0.31 8.01 -0.45
C SER A 72 -0.41 6.52 -0.69
N VAL A 73 0.42 6.00 -1.57
CA VAL A 73 0.46 4.57 -1.88
C VAL A 73 1.88 4.06 -1.70
N LEU A 74 2.03 3.01 -0.91
CA LEU A 74 3.30 2.31 -0.71
C LEU A 74 3.28 1.04 -1.57
N ILE A 75 4.31 0.88 -2.40
CA ILE A 75 4.51 -0.35 -3.17
C ILE A 75 5.80 -0.97 -2.66
N HIS A 76 5.72 -2.20 -2.12
CA HIS A 76 6.93 -2.85 -1.64
C HIS A 76 7.05 -4.29 -2.12
N GLU A 77 8.30 -4.74 -2.26
CA GLU A 77 8.61 -6.13 -2.57
C GLU A 77 8.13 -7.03 -1.43
N LYS A 78 7.89 -8.28 -1.76
CA LYS A 78 7.51 -9.31 -0.79
C LYS A 78 8.55 -10.42 -0.83
N THR A 79 9.67 -10.19 -0.13
CA THR A 79 10.81 -11.11 -0.11
C THR A 79 10.83 -12.03 1.10
N GLY A 80 10.09 -11.68 2.15
CA GLY A 80 10.17 -12.35 3.46
C GLY A 80 11.04 -11.60 4.46
N ASP A 81 11.87 -10.67 3.99
CA ASP A 81 12.64 -9.75 4.84
C ASP A 81 11.82 -8.47 5.03
N HIS A 82 11.07 -8.41 6.11
CA HIS A 82 10.13 -7.31 6.35
C HIS A 82 10.81 -5.94 6.42
N MET A 83 11.99 -5.87 7.02
CA MET A 83 12.72 -4.59 7.11
C MET A 83 13.17 -4.12 5.72
N TYR A 84 13.74 -5.01 4.93
CA TYR A 84 14.13 -4.69 3.55
C TYR A 84 12.89 -4.27 2.73
N ASP A 85 11.81 -5.04 2.82
CA ASP A 85 10.61 -4.83 2.02
C ASP A 85 10.00 -3.44 2.29
N HIS A 86 10.08 -2.95 3.53
CA HIS A 86 9.51 -1.66 3.93
C HIS A 86 10.52 -0.50 3.89
N THR A 87 11.76 -0.74 3.46
CA THR A 87 12.79 0.29 3.32
C THR A 87 13.34 0.31 1.90
N LYS A 88 14.39 -0.47 1.61
CA LYS A 88 15.02 -0.49 0.29
C LYS A 88 14.13 -1.09 -0.79
N GLY A 89 13.28 -2.05 -0.43
CA GLY A 89 12.34 -2.69 -1.33
C GLY A 89 11.02 -1.94 -1.48
N ALA A 90 10.95 -0.71 -0.99
CA ALA A 90 9.73 0.08 -0.97
C ALA A 90 9.86 1.38 -1.77
N ARG A 91 8.77 1.81 -2.38
CA ARG A 91 8.67 3.13 -3.02
C ARG A 91 7.28 3.69 -2.82
N TRP A 92 7.18 5.00 -2.86
CA TRP A 92 5.95 5.72 -2.61
C TRP A 92 5.42 6.39 -3.87
N LEU A 93 4.09 6.41 -3.99
CA LEU A 93 3.37 7.29 -4.88
C LEU A 93 2.71 8.36 -4.00
N GLY A 94 2.93 9.63 -4.33
CA GLY A 94 2.47 10.73 -3.50
C GLY A 94 3.40 10.96 -2.32
N ASP A 95 2.85 11.47 -1.21
CA ASP A 95 3.64 11.78 -0.03
C ASP A 95 4.14 10.49 0.63
N ALA A 96 5.44 10.44 0.92
CA ALA A 96 6.00 9.37 1.72
C ALA A 96 5.58 9.56 3.18
N LEU A 97 5.02 8.50 3.78
CA LEU A 97 4.59 8.51 5.18
C LEU A 97 5.64 7.82 6.03
N GLU A 98 5.75 8.24 7.28
CA GLU A 98 6.74 7.66 8.20
C GLU A 98 6.23 6.32 8.74
N LEU A 99 6.81 5.23 8.27
CA LEU A 99 6.49 3.88 8.74
C LEU A 99 7.04 3.65 10.15
N ASN A 100 6.34 2.85 10.95
CA ASN A 100 6.80 2.44 12.26
C ASN A 100 7.80 1.28 12.11
N LEU A 101 9.05 1.60 11.86
CA LEU A 101 10.11 0.61 11.66
C LEU A 101 10.46 -0.14 12.95
N GLU A 102 10.19 0.46 14.11
CA GLU A 102 10.36 -0.19 15.41
C GLU A 102 9.51 -1.44 15.50
N PHE A 103 8.26 -1.37 15.03
CA PHE A 103 7.39 -2.54 14.96
C PHE A 103 8.06 -3.69 14.19
N LEU A 104 8.68 -3.37 13.04
CA LEU A 104 9.34 -4.39 12.20
C LEU A 104 10.56 -5.00 12.87
N ARG A 105 11.34 -4.19 13.60
CA ARG A 105 12.49 -4.70 14.36
C ARG A 105 12.05 -5.72 15.40
N ASN A 106 10.99 -5.39 16.13
CA ASN A 106 10.46 -6.27 17.20
C ASN A 106 9.78 -7.50 16.60
N PHE A 107 9.12 -7.36 15.46
CA PHE A 107 8.45 -8.47 14.79
C PHE A 107 9.44 -9.49 14.24
N ALA A 108 10.56 -9.02 13.65
CA ALA A 108 11.58 -9.88 13.06
C ALA A 108 12.51 -10.51 14.10
N GLY A 109 12.53 -9.96 15.30
CA GLY A 109 13.30 -10.47 16.41
C GLY A 109 12.69 -11.69 16.99
#